data_c05de5b7e54aace944e1aba1a7d9df9c
#
_entry.id   c05de5b7e54aace944e1aba1a7d9df9c
#
_cell.length_a   1.000
_cell.length_b   1.000
_cell.length_c   1.000
_cell.angle_alpha   90.00
_cell.angle_beta   90.00
_cell.angle_gamma   90.00
#
_symmetry.space_group_name_H-M   'P 1'
#
loop_
_entity.id
_entity.type
_entity.pdbx_description
1 polymer ?
#
loop_
_entity_poly.entity_id
_entity_poly.type
_entity_poly.pdbx_seq_one_letter_code
_entity_poly.pdbx_strand_id
1 'polypeptide(L)'
;SETEMMRLLRRMMDKDLALDRTMIPLGSCTMKLNAAAEMMPVSWAETANIHPFAPAAHRAGYAAMIDDLDRWLSNITGFAKTTFQPNAGSQGEYAGLLAIRGFHEANGEGHRNICLIPSSAHGTNPASAQMAGYDVVVVKSNPEGDVSVADLEEKLAKHGENLAAVMI
;
A
#
# COMPACT_ATOMS: atom_id res chain seq x y z
N SER A 1 -6.72 34.97 27.38
CA SER A 1 -8.02 35.18 26.74
C SER A 1 -8.17 34.23 25.56
N GLU A 2 -9.37 34.06 25.03
CA GLU A 2 -9.66 33.26 23.84
C GLU A 2 -8.84 33.71 22.62
N THR A 3 -8.76 35.02 22.43
CA THR A 3 -7.95 35.61 21.35
C THR A 3 -6.46 35.29 21.48
N GLU A 4 -5.92 35.31 22.70
CA GLU A 4 -4.51 34.95 22.95
C GLU A 4 -4.27 33.45 22.63
N MET A 5 -5.21 32.60 23.02
CA MET A 5 -5.15 31.17 22.71
C MET A 5 -5.17 30.95 21.18
N MET A 6 -6.08 31.58 20.46
CA MET A 6 -6.12 31.49 18.98
C MET A 6 -4.81 31.97 18.36
N ARG A 7 -4.23 33.06 18.83
CA ARG A 7 -2.93 33.57 18.35
C ARG A 7 -1.78 32.63 18.69
N LEU A 8 -1.82 31.97 19.85
CA LEU A 8 -0.82 30.97 20.23
C LEU A 8 -0.90 29.76 19.32
N LEU A 9 -2.11 29.22 19.12
CA LEU A 9 -2.32 28.08 18.21
C LEU A 9 -1.85 28.39 16.78
N ARG A 10 -2.17 29.59 16.27
CA ARG A 10 -1.70 30.00 14.95
C ARG A 10 -0.17 30.05 14.87
N ARG A 11 0.50 30.62 15.87
CA ARG A 11 1.97 30.65 15.92
C ARG A 11 2.59 29.26 15.99
N MET A 12 1.94 28.30 16.64
CA MET A 12 2.39 26.91 16.68
C MET A 12 2.19 26.22 15.33
N MET A 13 1.02 26.39 14.73
CA MET A 13 0.73 25.86 13.38
C MET A 13 1.71 26.37 12.32
N ASP A 14 2.12 27.64 12.41
CA ASP A 14 3.06 28.24 11.45
C ASP A 14 4.50 27.67 11.56
N LYS A 15 4.81 26.96 12.65
CA LYS A 15 6.08 26.25 12.84
C LYS A 15 6.04 24.80 12.38
N ASP A 16 4.86 24.27 12.12
CA ASP A 16 4.67 22.89 11.69
C ASP A 16 4.67 22.79 10.15
N LEU A 17 4.83 21.56 9.67
CA LEU A 17 4.80 21.26 8.24
C LEU A 17 3.42 21.56 7.66
N ALA A 18 3.40 22.24 6.53
CA ALA A 18 2.17 22.46 5.76
C ALA A 18 2.49 22.49 4.27
N LEU A 19 1.59 21.98 3.44
CA LEU A 19 1.80 21.83 2.00
C LEU A 19 1.91 23.17 1.26
N ASP A 20 1.42 24.26 1.85
CA ASP A 20 1.47 25.60 1.27
C ASP A 20 2.78 26.34 1.55
N ARG A 21 3.67 25.82 2.41
CA ARG A 21 4.89 26.52 2.86
C ARG A 21 6.11 25.65 3.11
N THR A 22 6.01 24.33 2.98
CA THR A 22 7.14 23.42 3.22
C THR A 22 7.22 22.31 2.19
N MET A 23 8.44 21.85 1.92
CA MET A 23 8.64 20.61 1.17
C MET A 23 8.37 19.41 2.07
N ILE A 24 7.70 18.41 1.52
CA ILE A 24 7.46 17.14 2.20
C ILE A 24 8.76 16.32 2.15
N PRO A 25 9.32 15.92 3.31
CA PRO A 25 10.61 15.25 3.36
C PRO A 25 10.59 13.82 2.79
N LEU A 26 9.45 13.12 2.90
CA LEU A 26 9.27 11.74 2.44
C LEU A 26 7.82 11.52 1.98
N GLY A 27 7.62 10.61 0.99
CA GLY A 27 6.30 10.26 0.49
C GLY A 27 5.36 9.68 1.56
N SER A 28 5.88 8.85 2.47
CA SER A 28 5.12 8.26 3.59
C SER A 28 4.68 9.30 4.62
N CYS A 29 5.42 10.41 4.75
CA CYS A 29 5.11 11.53 5.62
C CYS A 29 4.18 12.54 4.94
N THR A 30 3.71 12.26 3.74
CA THR A 30 2.78 13.12 3.01
C THR A 30 1.51 13.30 3.84
N MET A 31 1.16 14.55 4.12
CA MET A 31 -0.14 14.86 4.68
C MET A 31 -1.19 14.57 3.60
N LYS A 32 -1.96 13.50 3.80
CA LYS A 32 -3.04 13.13 2.89
C LYS A 32 -4.13 14.17 3.00
N LEU A 33 -4.16 15.11 2.08
CA LEU A 33 -5.20 16.13 2.06
C LEU A 33 -6.48 15.54 1.50
N ASN A 34 -7.53 15.65 2.31
CA ASN A 34 -8.89 15.40 1.88
C ASN A 34 -9.66 16.73 1.94
N ALA A 35 -10.58 16.94 1.00
CA ALA A 35 -11.48 18.07 1.09
C ALA A 35 -12.30 18.00 2.38
N ALA A 36 -12.53 19.14 3.04
CA ALA A 36 -13.32 19.17 4.28
C ALA A 36 -14.71 18.54 4.09
N ALA A 37 -15.33 18.73 2.92
CA ALA A 37 -16.62 18.14 2.59
C ALA A 37 -16.58 16.59 2.51
N GLU A 38 -15.46 15.99 2.12
CA GLU A 38 -15.27 14.53 2.08
C GLU A 38 -15.09 13.95 3.49
N MET A 39 -14.55 14.74 4.41
CA MET A 39 -14.35 14.33 5.81
C MET A 39 -15.62 14.45 6.67
N MET A 40 -16.58 15.30 6.28
CA MET A 40 -17.80 15.52 7.06
C MET A 40 -18.62 14.24 7.32
N PRO A 41 -18.84 13.35 6.34
CA PRO A 41 -19.60 12.11 6.53
C PRO A 41 -19.02 11.17 7.59
N VAL A 42 -17.71 11.22 7.84
CA VAL A 42 -17.03 10.34 8.82
C VAL A 42 -17.60 10.50 10.23
N SER A 43 -18.05 11.70 10.59
CA SER A 43 -18.61 12.02 11.92
C SER A 43 -20.14 11.94 12.01
N TRP A 44 -20.83 11.68 10.93
CA TRP A 44 -22.30 11.51 11.00
C TRP A 44 -22.68 10.26 11.76
N ALA A 45 -23.75 10.32 12.54
CA ALA A 45 -24.19 9.20 13.37
C ALA A 45 -24.52 7.94 12.53
N GLU A 46 -25.07 8.14 11.35
CA GLU A 46 -25.45 7.10 10.39
C GLU A 46 -24.25 6.32 9.84
N THR A 47 -23.09 6.95 9.81
CA THR A 47 -21.84 6.33 9.36
C THR A 47 -20.96 5.91 10.53
N ALA A 48 -20.80 6.76 11.53
CA ALA A 48 -19.86 6.54 12.64
C ALA A 48 -20.32 5.46 13.64
N ASN A 49 -21.62 5.27 13.81
CA ASN A 49 -22.19 4.39 14.85
C ASN A 49 -22.55 2.98 14.36
N ILE A 50 -22.20 2.63 13.12
CA ILE A 50 -22.42 1.27 12.61
C ILE A 50 -21.26 0.36 12.99
N HIS A 51 -21.56 -0.74 13.65
CA HIS A 51 -20.57 -1.77 13.95
C HIS A 51 -20.22 -2.56 12.68
N PRO A 52 -18.93 -2.88 12.42
CA PRO A 52 -18.51 -3.63 11.23
C PRO A 52 -19.22 -4.99 11.06
N PHE A 53 -19.61 -5.64 12.15
CA PHE A 53 -20.33 -6.92 12.16
C PHE A 53 -21.83 -6.77 12.43
N ALA A 54 -22.40 -5.58 12.20
CA ALA A 54 -23.85 -5.41 12.22
C ALA A 54 -24.52 -6.31 11.16
N PRO A 55 -25.82 -6.66 11.30
CA PRO A 55 -26.54 -7.42 10.29
C PRO A 55 -26.42 -6.81 8.89
N ALA A 56 -26.35 -7.65 7.86
CA ALA A 56 -26.10 -7.22 6.47
C ALA A 56 -27.08 -6.14 5.99
N ALA A 57 -28.33 -6.22 6.39
CA ALA A 57 -29.35 -5.22 6.03
C ALA A 57 -29.01 -3.81 6.55
N HIS A 58 -28.33 -3.71 7.69
CA HIS A 58 -27.90 -2.42 8.27
C HIS A 58 -26.62 -1.87 7.64
N ARG A 59 -25.89 -2.70 6.91
CA ARG A 59 -24.60 -2.35 6.26
C ARG A 59 -24.70 -2.21 4.74
N ALA A 60 -25.93 -2.24 4.18
CA ALA A 60 -26.13 -2.24 2.74
C ALA A 60 -25.48 -1.04 2.03
N GLY A 61 -25.51 0.15 2.64
CA GLY A 61 -24.86 1.35 2.10
C GLY A 61 -23.34 1.22 2.05
N TYR A 62 -22.72 0.66 3.09
CA TYR A 62 -21.27 0.39 3.08
C TYR A 62 -20.89 -0.66 2.04
N ALA A 63 -21.70 -1.72 1.89
CA ALA A 63 -21.45 -2.73 0.88
C ALA A 63 -21.50 -2.13 -0.53
N ALA A 64 -22.50 -1.32 -0.83
CA ALA A 64 -22.63 -0.63 -2.13
C ALA A 64 -21.44 0.29 -2.41
N MET A 65 -20.99 1.06 -1.41
CA MET A 65 -19.84 1.95 -1.54
C MET A 65 -18.55 1.16 -1.84
N ILE A 66 -18.32 0.06 -1.14
CA ILE A 66 -17.15 -0.81 -1.33
C ILE A 66 -17.19 -1.47 -2.72
N ASP A 67 -18.35 -1.98 -3.14
CA ASP A 67 -18.52 -2.61 -4.45
C ASP A 67 -18.31 -1.61 -5.60
N ASP A 68 -18.78 -0.38 -5.46
CA ASP A 68 -18.55 0.68 -6.44
C ASP A 68 -17.07 1.05 -6.54
N LEU A 69 -16.41 1.19 -5.41
CA LEU A 69 -14.97 1.52 -5.37
C LEU A 69 -14.12 0.39 -5.95
N ASP A 70 -14.41 -0.88 -5.62
CA ASP A 70 -13.75 -2.05 -6.19
C ASP A 70 -13.92 -2.06 -7.72
N ARG A 71 -15.13 -1.84 -8.23
CA ARG A 71 -15.41 -1.78 -9.66
C ARG A 71 -14.60 -0.66 -10.35
N TRP A 72 -14.56 0.54 -9.77
CA TRP A 72 -13.82 1.65 -10.35
C TRP A 72 -12.32 1.40 -10.37
N LEU A 73 -11.75 0.95 -9.26
CA LEU A 73 -10.32 0.66 -9.18
C LEU A 73 -9.92 -0.52 -10.07
N SER A 74 -10.72 -1.58 -10.12
CA SER A 74 -10.48 -2.70 -11.02
C SER A 74 -10.50 -2.28 -12.50
N ASN A 75 -11.44 -1.40 -12.89
CA ASN A 75 -11.52 -0.85 -14.24
C ASN A 75 -10.31 0.06 -14.58
N ILE A 76 -9.85 0.87 -13.62
CA ILE A 76 -8.72 1.79 -13.83
C ILE A 76 -7.41 1.02 -13.96
N THR A 77 -7.22 0.01 -13.14
CA THR A 77 -5.96 -0.76 -13.04
C THR A 77 -5.89 -1.95 -13.99
N GLY A 78 -7.04 -2.46 -14.46
CA GLY A 78 -7.14 -3.68 -15.24
C GLY A 78 -7.06 -4.96 -14.41
N PHE A 79 -7.01 -4.87 -13.08
CA PHE A 79 -7.04 -6.04 -12.20
C PHE A 79 -8.46 -6.61 -12.07
N ALA A 80 -8.54 -7.91 -11.80
CA ALA A 80 -9.81 -8.60 -11.66
C ALA A 80 -10.58 -8.19 -10.39
N LYS A 81 -9.88 -7.78 -9.34
CA LYS A 81 -10.46 -7.45 -8.02
C LYS A 81 -9.53 -6.54 -7.21
N THR A 82 -10.12 -5.74 -6.33
CA THR A 82 -9.42 -4.89 -5.38
C THR A 82 -9.83 -5.26 -3.96
N THR A 83 -8.90 -5.24 -3.01
CA THR A 83 -9.19 -5.40 -1.59
C THR A 83 -8.86 -4.14 -0.80
N PHE A 84 -9.71 -3.82 0.18
CA PHE A 84 -9.53 -2.68 1.09
C PHE A 84 -9.18 -3.12 2.51
N GLN A 85 -8.78 -4.40 2.70
CA GLN A 85 -8.39 -4.94 4.01
C GLN A 85 -7.07 -4.36 4.55
N PRO A 86 -6.02 -4.14 3.73
CA PRO A 86 -4.77 -3.58 4.21
C PRO A 86 -4.95 -2.16 4.76
N ASN A 87 -4.39 -1.88 5.95
CA ASN A 87 -4.48 -0.57 6.59
C ASN A 87 -3.36 0.40 6.18
N ALA A 88 -2.31 -0.11 5.54
CA ALA A 88 -1.16 0.67 5.07
C ALA A 88 -0.52 0.03 3.84
N GLY A 89 0.38 0.78 3.15
CA GLY A 89 1.07 0.29 1.96
C GLY A 89 1.84 -1.00 2.19
N SER A 90 2.61 -1.10 3.28
CA SER A 90 3.36 -2.32 3.62
C SER A 90 2.47 -3.54 3.85
N GLN A 91 1.27 -3.35 4.38
CA GLN A 91 0.29 -4.42 4.54
C GLN A 91 -0.33 -4.82 3.20
N GLY A 92 -0.46 -3.88 2.25
CA GLY A 92 -0.84 -4.15 0.86
C GLY A 92 0.21 -4.99 0.14
N GLU A 93 1.49 -4.65 0.28
CA GLU A 93 2.61 -5.44 -0.22
C GLU A 93 2.55 -6.88 0.31
N TYR A 94 2.44 -7.02 1.62
CA TYR A 94 2.36 -8.33 2.27
C TYR A 94 1.14 -9.14 1.80
N ALA A 95 -0.03 -8.53 1.72
CA ALA A 95 -1.25 -9.18 1.24
C ALA A 95 -1.10 -9.66 -0.22
N GLY A 96 -0.50 -8.85 -1.09
CA GLY A 96 -0.20 -9.22 -2.47
C GLY A 96 0.76 -10.41 -2.57
N LEU A 97 1.82 -10.39 -1.79
CA LEU A 97 2.80 -11.50 -1.74
C LEU A 97 2.19 -12.79 -1.20
N LEU A 98 1.32 -12.71 -0.18
CA LEU A 98 0.56 -13.89 0.30
C LEU A 98 -0.38 -14.44 -0.77
N ALA A 99 -1.03 -13.58 -1.56
CA ALA A 99 -1.88 -14.01 -2.66
C ALA A 99 -1.07 -14.73 -3.76
N ILE A 100 0.12 -14.21 -4.12
CA ILE A 100 1.04 -14.86 -5.07
C ILE A 100 1.49 -16.21 -4.53
N ARG A 101 1.83 -16.29 -3.26
CA ARG A 101 2.20 -17.56 -2.62
C ARG A 101 1.07 -18.58 -2.68
N GLY A 102 -0.13 -18.16 -2.27
CA GLY A 102 -1.32 -19.02 -2.33
C GLY A 102 -1.65 -19.51 -3.75
N PHE A 103 -1.41 -18.66 -4.77
CA PHE A 103 -1.55 -19.03 -6.18
C PHE A 103 -0.57 -20.14 -6.56
N HIS A 104 0.72 -20.00 -6.25
CA HIS A 104 1.72 -21.03 -6.54
C HIS A 104 1.44 -22.35 -5.81
N GLU A 105 1.08 -22.26 -4.51
CA GLU A 105 0.72 -23.45 -3.73
C GLU A 105 -0.50 -24.18 -4.31
N ALA A 106 -1.54 -23.45 -4.72
CA ALA A 106 -2.73 -24.03 -5.33
C ALA A 106 -2.47 -24.70 -6.68
N ASN A 107 -1.45 -24.23 -7.40
CA ASN A 107 -1.02 -24.82 -8.68
C ASN A 107 0.03 -25.96 -8.52
N GLY A 108 0.36 -26.36 -7.30
CA GLY A 108 1.37 -27.38 -7.04
C GLY A 108 2.82 -26.87 -7.22
N GLU A 109 3.01 -25.56 -7.28
CA GLU A 109 4.29 -24.86 -7.45
C GLU A 109 4.83 -24.28 -6.13
N GLY A 110 4.49 -24.85 -4.97
CA GLY A 110 4.90 -24.35 -3.65
C GLY A 110 6.42 -24.30 -3.43
N HIS A 111 7.23 -24.88 -4.34
CA HIS A 111 8.69 -24.77 -4.34
C HIS A 111 9.16 -23.38 -4.79
N ARG A 112 8.33 -22.60 -5.47
CA ARG A 112 8.65 -21.22 -5.91
C ARG A 112 8.68 -20.29 -4.70
N ASN A 113 9.88 -20.02 -4.21
CA ASN A 113 10.11 -19.24 -2.99
C ASN A 113 11.04 -18.03 -3.18
N ILE A 114 11.49 -17.77 -4.42
CA ILE A 114 12.39 -16.64 -4.70
C ILE A 114 11.60 -15.40 -5.09
N CYS A 115 11.93 -14.28 -4.45
CA CYS A 115 11.46 -12.95 -4.83
C CYS A 115 12.66 -12.08 -5.25
N LEU A 116 12.68 -11.62 -6.50
CA LEU A 116 13.71 -10.68 -6.98
C LEU A 116 13.33 -9.26 -6.61
N ILE A 117 14.25 -8.53 -5.99
CA ILE A 117 14.02 -7.15 -5.51
C ILE A 117 15.23 -6.29 -5.86
N PRO A 118 15.04 -5.11 -6.49
CA PRO A 118 16.15 -4.20 -6.78
C PRO A 118 16.83 -3.69 -5.52
N SER A 119 18.14 -3.44 -5.61
CA SER A 119 18.93 -2.87 -4.51
C SER A 119 18.47 -1.47 -4.08
N SER A 120 17.76 -0.76 -4.97
CA SER A 120 17.18 0.56 -4.73
C SER A 120 15.79 0.52 -4.11
N ALA A 121 15.20 -0.66 -3.92
CA ALA A 121 13.86 -0.80 -3.36
C ALA A 121 13.77 -0.27 -1.93
N HIS A 122 12.59 0.18 -1.55
CA HIS A 122 12.31 0.56 -0.17
C HIS A 122 12.49 -0.64 0.77
N GLY A 123 12.95 -0.39 2.00
CA GLY A 123 13.23 -1.44 2.99
C GLY A 123 12.02 -2.31 3.36
N THR A 124 10.79 -1.84 3.13
CA THR A 124 9.56 -2.64 3.34
C THR A 124 9.43 -3.78 2.33
N ASN A 125 9.96 -3.63 1.12
CA ASN A 125 9.83 -4.64 0.07
C ASN A 125 10.49 -5.98 0.48
N PRO A 126 11.79 -6.02 0.83
CA PRO A 126 12.40 -7.26 1.32
C PRO A 126 11.79 -7.75 2.63
N ALA A 127 11.39 -6.84 3.53
CA ALA A 127 10.75 -7.23 4.78
C ALA A 127 9.41 -7.93 4.55
N SER A 128 8.55 -7.38 3.70
CA SER A 128 7.26 -7.99 3.34
C SER A 128 7.44 -9.34 2.62
N ALA A 129 8.44 -9.45 1.73
CA ALA A 129 8.76 -10.70 1.05
C ALA A 129 9.19 -11.79 2.05
N GLN A 130 10.10 -11.49 2.97
CA GLN A 130 10.54 -12.42 4.01
C GLN A 130 9.38 -12.83 4.94
N MET A 131 8.54 -11.89 5.35
CA MET A 131 7.34 -12.18 6.15
C MET A 131 6.37 -13.13 5.43
N ALA A 132 6.26 -13.01 4.11
CA ALA A 132 5.46 -13.91 3.29
C ALA A 132 6.13 -15.28 3.05
N GLY A 133 7.37 -15.48 3.52
CA GLY A 133 8.12 -16.73 3.42
C GLY A 133 8.93 -16.87 2.13
N TYR A 134 9.27 -15.76 1.47
CA TYR A 134 10.16 -15.75 0.30
C TYR A 134 11.62 -15.53 0.69
N ASP A 135 12.51 -16.15 -0.07
CA ASP A 135 13.93 -15.83 -0.09
C ASP A 135 14.17 -14.66 -1.04
N VAL A 136 14.74 -13.59 -0.51
CA VAL A 136 15.00 -12.38 -1.30
C VAL A 136 16.32 -12.50 -2.04
N VAL A 137 16.29 -12.34 -3.35
CA VAL A 137 17.47 -12.22 -4.20
C VAL A 137 17.55 -10.81 -4.75
N VAL A 138 18.63 -10.12 -4.41
CA VAL A 138 18.82 -8.72 -4.78
C VAL A 138 19.27 -8.60 -6.23
N VAL A 139 18.59 -7.76 -7.00
CA VAL A 139 18.98 -7.32 -8.34
C VAL A 139 19.73 -5.98 -8.22
N LYS A 140 20.87 -5.86 -8.87
CA LYS A 140 21.69 -4.65 -8.83
C LYS A 140 21.03 -3.50 -9.58
N SER A 141 21.31 -2.28 -9.15
CA SER A 141 21.03 -1.07 -9.92
C SER A 141 22.28 -0.64 -10.69
N ASN A 142 22.09 0.00 -11.84
CA ASN A 142 23.16 0.62 -12.62
C ASN A 142 23.58 1.98 -12.01
N PRO A 143 24.67 2.62 -12.47
CA PRO A 143 25.09 3.92 -11.98
C PRO A 143 24.07 5.05 -12.19
N GLU A 144 23.20 4.91 -13.17
CA GLU A 144 22.13 5.85 -13.51
C GLU A 144 20.92 5.71 -12.57
N GLY A 145 20.88 4.65 -11.74
CA GLY A 145 19.81 4.39 -10.76
C GLY A 145 18.73 3.42 -11.24
N ASP A 146 18.80 2.97 -12.50
CA ASP A 146 17.85 2.01 -13.03
C ASP A 146 18.17 0.58 -12.58
N VAL A 147 17.20 -0.32 -12.71
CA VAL A 147 17.43 -1.75 -12.50
C VAL A 147 18.36 -2.28 -13.59
N SER A 148 19.43 -2.98 -13.20
CA SER A 148 20.35 -3.61 -14.15
C SER A 148 19.66 -4.79 -14.84
N VAL A 149 19.30 -4.62 -16.11
CA VAL A 149 18.64 -5.68 -16.91
C VAL A 149 19.57 -6.90 -17.04
N ALA A 150 20.86 -6.68 -17.23
CA ALA A 150 21.83 -7.77 -17.31
C ALA A 150 21.91 -8.62 -16.03
N ASP A 151 21.89 -7.97 -14.85
CA ASP A 151 21.88 -8.70 -13.58
C ASP A 151 20.52 -9.38 -13.33
N LEU A 152 19.43 -8.76 -13.77
CA LEU A 152 18.10 -9.38 -13.73
C LEU A 152 18.04 -10.67 -14.57
N GLU A 153 18.55 -10.63 -15.81
CA GLU A 153 18.63 -11.79 -16.68
C GLU A 153 19.49 -12.91 -16.11
N GLU A 154 20.65 -12.55 -15.50
CA GLU A 154 21.49 -13.53 -14.79
C GLU A 154 20.75 -14.20 -13.64
N LYS A 155 20.02 -13.41 -12.82
CA LYS A 155 19.23 -13.96 -11.72
C LYS A 155 18.06 -14.81 -12.19
N LEU A 156 17.41 -14.42 -13.29
CA LEU A 156 16.35 -15.21 -13.91
C LEU A 156 16.88 -16.55 -14.42
N ALA A 157 18.03 -16.56 -15.09
CA ALA A 157 18.67 -17.79 -15.55
C ALA A 157 19.02 -18.74 -14.40
N LYS A 158 19.46 -18.17 -13.27
CA LYS A 158 19.89 -18.93 -12.09
C LYS A 158 18.73 -19.47 -11.25
N HIS A 159 17.68 -18.68 -11.08
CA HIS A 159 16.60 -18.93 -10.12
C HIS A 159 15.22 -19.16 -10.74
N GLY A 160 15.11 -19.17 -12.07
CA GLY A 160 13.83 -19.16 -12.77
C GLY A 160 12.86 -20.28 -12.38
N GLU A 161 13.36 -21.47 -12.07
CA GLU A 161 12.52 -22.59 -11.61
C GLU A 161 11.86 -22.33 -10.25
N ASN A 162 12.57 -21.59 -9.36
CA ASN A 162 12.11 -21.26 -8.02
C ASN A 162 11.55 -19.83 -7.93
N LEU A 163 11.51 -19.10 -9.03
CA LEU A 163 11.03 -17.73 -9.05
C LEU A 163 9.53 -17.67 -8.82
N ALA A 164 9.13 -16.97 -7.78
CA ALA A 164 7.73 -16.70 -7.45
C ALA A 164 7.28 -15.31 -7.89
N ALA A 165 8.11 -14.30 -7.65
CA ALA A 165 7.74 -12.90 -7.88
C ALA A 165 8.96 -12.02 -8.20
N VAL A 166 8.69 -10.93 -8.90
CA VAL A 166 9.60 -9.79 -9.05
C VAL A 166 8.87 -8.57 -8.48
N MET A 167 9.51 -7.87 -7.56
CA MET A 167 8.92 -6.73 -6.86
C MET A 167 9.78 -5.49 -7.16
N ILE A 168 9.24 -4.55 -7.94
CA ILE A 168 9.94 -3.35 -8.43
C ILE A 168 9.24 -2.10 -7.90
#